data_170f9af7bab2e09836c3faaf3a25b03e
#
_entry.id   170f9af7bab2e09836c3faaf3a25b03e
#
_cell.length_a   1.000
_cell.length_b   1.000
_cell.length_c   1.000
_cell.angle_alpha   90.00
_cell.angle_beta   90.00
_cell.angle_gamma   90.00
#
_symmetry.space_group_name_H-M   'P 1'
#
loop_
_entity.id
_entity.type
_entity.pdbx_description
1 polymer ?
#
loop_
_entity_poly.entity_id
_entity_poly.type
_entity_poly.pdbx_seq_one_letter_code
_entity_poly.pdbx_strand_id
1 'polypeptide(L)'
;SEMKHTILPHDYPDLDSSLMNIYLIEAGNRLLSAMSPESSAKAEEFLRKMGVNILLNKMVTDYRDHKVVLADGSEIATRTFIWVSGIAGVQIGNMDKSFLGRGNRIKVDEYNRVSGMEDVFAIGDQCIMSGDKEYPNGHPQLAQVSIQQGKLLSKNLRRLIKGKSMTPFSYKNLGSMATVGRNKAVAEFSNIKLQGFVAWVLWLVVHLRSILGVRNKVIVLLNWIWNYFNYNQSLRMIFYPKKAKEVIEREAREAVTHLGEDLLKEENCE
;
A
#
# COMPACT_ATOMS: atom_id res chain seq x y z
N SER A 1 13.83 -6.92 -3.02
CA SER A 1 14.99 -7.15 -3.90
C SER A 1 16.16 -6.21 -3.59
N GLU A 2 15.98 -4.89 -3.54
CA GLU A 2 17.06 -3.95 -3.16
C GLU A 2 17.62 -4.24 -1.76
N MET A 3 16.78 -4.60 -0.80
CA MET A 3 17.23 -5.04 0.53
C MET A 3 18.22 -6.21 0.41
N LYS A 4 17.86 -7.25 -0.35
CA LYS A 4 18.68 -8.47 -0.52
C LYS A 4 20.00 -8.19 -1.23
N HIS A 5 19.97 -7.40 -2.32
CA HIS A 5 21.13 -7.28 -3.23
C HIS A 5 21.99 -6.04 -2.97
N THR A 6 21.50 -5.08 -2.20
CA THR A 6 22.21 -3.80 -1.98
C THR A 6 22.39 -3.50 -0.50
N ILE A 7 21.30 -3.50 0.28
CA ILE A 7 21.33 -3.02 1.66
C ILE A 7 21.99 -4.06 2.58
N LEU A 8 21.52 -5.32 2.54
CA LEU A 8 22.04 -6.36 3.43
C LEU A 8 23.54 -6.64 3.25
N PRO A 9 24.07 -6.80 2.02
CA PRO A 9 25.50 -6.99 1.85
C PRO A 9 26.35 -5.80 2.31
N HIS A 10 25.83 -4.57 2.22
CA HIS A 10 26.54 -3.39 2.65
C HIS A 10 26.50 -3.20 4.17
N ASP A 11 25.33 -3.40 4.78
CA ASP A 11 25.10 -3.06 6.19
C ASP A 11 25.37 -4.22 7.15
N TYR A 12 25.27 -5.44 6.64
CA TYR A 12 25.41 -6.70 7.38
C TYR A 12 26.27 -7.68 6.56
N PRO A 13 27.57 -7.40 6.39
CA PRO A 13 28.47 -8.20 5.53
C PRO A 13 28.61 -9.66 5.98
N ASP A 14 28.42 -9.94 7.27
CA ASP A 14 28.51 -11.29 7.83
C ASP A 14 27.23 -12.11 7.57
N LEU A 15 26.18 -11.51 7.03
CA LEU A 15 24.93 -12.18 6.78
C LEU A 15 24.85 -12.64 5.31
N ASP A 16 24.71 -13.95 5.12
CA ASP A 16 24.52 -14.50 3.77
C ASP A 16 23.14 -14.13 3.20
N SER A 17 23.09 -13.02 2.48
CA SER A 17 21.87 -12.55 1.84
C SER A 17 21.34 -13.48 0.75
N SER A 18 22.12 -14.46 0.26
CA SER A 18 21.67 -15.43 -0.73
C SER A 18 20.56 -16.33 -0.20
N LEU A 19 20.59 -16.62 1.10
CA LEU A 19 19.59 -17.44 1.80
C LEU A 19 18.21 -16.74 1.90
N MET A 20 18.15 -15.42 1.70
CA MET A 20 16.90 -14.68 1.75
C MET A 20 16.04 -14.98 0.52
N ASN A 21 14.86 -15.55 0.73
CA ASN A 21 13.84 -15.73 -0.31
C ASN A 21 12.73 -14.67 -0.14
N ILE A 22 12.38 -14.01 -1.24
CA ILE A 22 11.31 -13.01 -1.26
C ILE A 22 10.14 -13.59 -2.05
N TYR A 23 8.97 -13.64 -1.43
CA TYR A 23 7.73 -14.09 -2.04
C TYR A 23 6.75 -12.93 -2.19
N LEU A 24 6.12 -12.83 -3.36
CA LEU A 24 4.95 -11.99 -3.59
C LEU A 24 3.78 -12.91 -3.88
N ILE A 25 2.77 -12.86 -3.02
CA ILE A 25 1.60 -13.74 -3.11
C ILE A 25 0.40 -12.91 -3.53
N GLU A 26 -0.27 -13.30 -4.59
CA GLU A 26 -1.43 -12.62 -5.16
C GLU A 26 -2.57 -13.63 -5.37
N ALA A 27 -3.74 -13.30 -4.84
CA ALA A 27 -4.93 -14.14 -4.98
C ALA A 27 -5.48 -14.17 -6.40
N GLY A 28 -5.25 -13.11 -7.16
CA GLY A 28 -5.63 -13.01 -8.57
C GLY A 28 -4.71 -13.78 -9.50
N ASN A 29 -5.13 -13.87 -10.75
CA ASN A 29 -4.38 -14.55 -11.80
C ASN A 29 -3.26 -13.71 -12.42
N ARG A 30 -3.09 -12.46 -12.00
CA ARG A 30 -2.05 -11.52 -12.45
C ARG A 30 -1.80 -10.41 -11.45
N LEU A 31 -0.61 -9.86 -11.48
CA LEU A 31 -0.25 -8.65 -10.74
C LEU A 31 -0.92 -7.42 -11.37
N LEU A 32 -1.08 -6.35 -10.59
CA LEU A 32 -1.61 -5.06 -11.07
C LEU A 32 -2.89 -5.24 -11.89
N SER A 33 -3.86 -5.96 -11.35
CA SER A 33 -5.11 -6.35 -12.04
C SER A 33 -5.90 -5.17 -12.60
N ALA A 34 -5.71 -3.96 -12.06
CA ALA A 34 -6.31 -2.71 -12.55
C ALA A 34 -5.63 -2.14 -13.81
N MET A 35 -4.47 -2.66 -14.21
CA MET A 35 -3.75 -2.28 -15.43
C MET A 35 -3.97 -3.30 -16.55
N SER A 36 -3.50 -2.99 -17.75
CA SER A 36 -3.61 -3.92 -18.88
C SER A 36 -2.83 -5.22 -18.64
N PRO A 37 -3.20 -6.33 -19.30
CA PRO A 37 -2.46 -7.59 -19.22
C PRO A 37 -0.99 -7.45 -19.61
N GLU A 38 -0.68 -6.57 -20.57
CA GLU A 38 0.68 -6.30 -21.02
C GLU A 38 1.55 -5.64 -19.93
N SER A 39 1.03 -4.60 -19.27
CA SER A 39 1.73 -3.94 -18.16
C SER A 39 1.87 -4.87 -16.96
N SER A 40 0.86 -5.68 -16.69
CA SER A 40 0.89 -6.72 -15.66
C SER A 40 2.00 -7.74 -15.91
N ALA A 41 2.08 -8.29 -17.12
CA ALA A 41 3.11 -9.25 -17.51
C ALA A 41 4.52 -8.63 -17.44
N LYS A 42 4.66 -7.35 -17.81
CA LYS A 42 5.94 -6.64 -17.73
C LYS A 42 6.38 -6.38 -16.29
N ALA A 43 5.46 -6.04 -15.41
CA ALA A 43 5.75 -5.88 -13.99
C ALA A 43 6.19 -7.23 -13.36
N GLU A 44 5.52 -8.32 -13.73
CA GLU A 44 5.91 -9.67 -13.31
C GLU A 44 7.32 -10.03 -13.80
N GLU A 45 7.61 -9.79 -15.08
CA GLU A 45 8.94 -10.02 -15.66
C GLU A 45 10.03 -9.26 -14.89
N PHE A 46 9.79 -7.99 -14.56
CA PHE A 46 10.73 -7.19 -13.78
C PHE A 46 10.96 -7.77 -12.39
N LEU A 47 9.91 -8.15 -11.68
CA LEU A 47 10.02 -8.73 -10.34
C LEU A 47 10.76 -10.07 -10.35
N ARG A 48 10.47 -10.95 -11.30
CA ARG A 48 11.18 -12.24 -11.45
C ARG A 48 12.67 -12.02 -11.73
N LYS A 49 13.01 -11.08 -12.61
CA LYS A 49 14.43 -10.69 -12.87
C LYS A 49 15.14 -10.11 -11.65
N MET A 50 14.40 -9.57 -10.68
CA MET A 50 14.92 -9.10 -9.40
C MET A 50 14.95 -10.19 -8.31
N GLY A 51 14.71 -11.45 -8.66
CA GLY A 51 14.76 -12.57 -7.72
C GLY A 51 13.57 -12.69 -6.78
N VAL A 52 12.40 -12.14 -7.16
CA VAL A 52 11.15 -12.28 -6.40
C VAL A 52 10.40 -13.52 -6.89
N ASN A 53 10.05 -14.41 -5.98
CA ASN A 53 9.19 -15.56 -6.25
C ASN A 53 7.73 -15.10 -6.26
N ILE A 54 7.06 -15.23 -7.41
CA ILE A 54 5.67 -14.77 -7.57
C ILE A 54 4.74 -15.98 -7.58
N LEU A 55 3.79 -15.97 -6.66
CA LEU A 55 2.74 -16.98 -6.50
C LEU A 55 1.39 -16.34 -6.83
N LEU A 56 0.88 -16.60 -8.04
CA LEU A 56 -0.43 -16.17 -8.50
C LEU A 56 -1.49 -17.23 -8.18
N ASN A 57 -2.77 -16.81 -8.13
CA ASN A 57 -3.90 -17.66 -7.76
C ASN A 57 -3.71 -18.33 -6.39
N LYS A 58 -3.00 -17.66 -5.49
CA LYS A 58 -2.76 -18.13 -4.13
C LYS A 58 -3.31 -17.12 -3.13
N MET A 59 -4.29 -17.51 -2.36
CA MET A 59 -4.89 -16.67 -1.33
C MET A 59 -4.28 -17.00 0.02
N VAL A 60 -3.77 -15.98 0.71
CA VAL A 60 -3.33 -16.11 2.11
C VAL A 60 -4.57 -16.09 2.99
N THR A 61 -4.68 -17.07 3.86
CA THR A 61 -5.80 -17.20 4.82
C THR A 61 -5.41 -16.89 6.24
N ASP A 62 -4.14 -17.13 6.61
CA ASP A 62 -3.67 -16.90 7.98
C ASP A 62 -2.15 -16.69 8.03
N TYR A 63 -1.69 -16.14 9.15
CA TYR A 63 -0.28 -16.11 9.54
C TYR A 63 -0.17 -16.51 11.01
N ARG A 64 0.38 -17.68 11.28
CA ARG A 64 0.54 -18.23 12.63
C ARG A 64 1.83 -19.05 12.72
N ASP A 65 2.41 -19.12 13.89
CA ASP A 65 3.60 -19.92 14.19
C ASP A 65 4.74 -19.71 13.18
N HIS A 66 4.97 -18.43 12.80
CA HIS A 66 5.95 -18.02 11.78
C HIS A 66 5.73 -18.68 10.41
N LYS A 67 4.49 -19.00 10.06
CA LYS A 67 4.10 -19.55 8.77
C LYS A 67 2.95 -18.79 8.16
N VAL A 68 3.08 -18.47 6.88
CA VAL A 68 1.96 -17.99 6.05
C VAL A 68 1.19 -19.22 5.58
N VAL A 69 -0.12 -19.26 5.85
CA VAL A 69 -1.01 -20.35 5.44
C VAL A 69 -1.78 -19.92 4.20
N LEU A 70 -1.78 -20.75 3.17
CA LEU A 70 -2.51 -20.51 1.93
C LEU A 70 -3.83 -21.30 1.92
N ALA A 71 -4.79 -20.86 1.10
CA ALA A 71 -6.12 -21.49 1.00
C ALA A 71 -6.09 -22.94 0.51
N ASP A 72 -5.03 -23.35 -0.19
CA ASP A 72 -4.82 -24.74 -0.62
C ASP A 72 -4.17 -25.63 0.45
N GLY A 73 -3.97 -25.11 1.65
CA GLY A 73 -3.34 -25.81 2.77
C GLY A 73 -1.82 -25.78 2.76
N SER A 74 -1.17 -25.22 1.73
CA SER A 74 0.29 -25.07 1.73
C SER A 74 0.74 -23.98 2.70
N GLU A 75 1.96 -24.14 3.26
CA GLU A 75 2.54 -23.22 4.23
C GLU A 75 3.90 -22.70 3.76
N ILE A 76 4.20 -21.45 4.05
CA ILE A 76 5.50 -20.83 3.79
C ILE A 76 6.07 -20.34 5.12
N ALA A 77 7.17 -20.94 5.56
CA ALA A 77 7.84 -20.53 6.79
C ALA A 77 8.55 -19.18 6.59
N THR A 78 8.22 -18.20 7.43
CA THR A 78 8.84 -16.88 7.43
C THR A 78 8.63 -16.17 8.76
N ARG A 79 9.62 -15.42 9.21
CA ARG A 79 9.49 -14.49 10.35
C ARG A 79 9.14 -13.07 9.92
N THR A 80 9.20 -12.78 8.62
CA THR A 80 8.87 -11.45 8.09
C THR A 80 7.69 -11.57 7.15
N PHE A 81 6.52 -11.16 7.63
CA PHE A 81 5.29 -11.14 6.85
C PHE A 81 4.78 -9.70 6.73
N ILE A 82 4.57 -9.24 5.50
CA ILE A 82 4.08 -7.90 5.21
C ILE A 82 2.74 -8.02 4.50
N TRP A 83 1.66 -7.71 5.22
CA TRP A 83 0.31 -7.69 4.67
C TRP A 83 0.03 -6.33 4.02
N VAL A 84 -0.08 -6.31 2.69
CA VAL A 84 -0.34 -5.09 1.90
C VAL A 84 -1.61 -5.22 1.05
N SER A 85 -2.45 -6.20 1.36
CA SER A 85 -3.63 -6.53 0.56
C SER A 85 -4.87 -5.79 1.07
N GLY A 86 -5.41 -4.94 0.20
CA GLY A 86 -6.69 -4.27 0.41
C GLY A 86 -6.63 -3.02 1.29
N ILE A 87 -7.57 -2.11 1.02
CA ILE A 87 -7.82 -0.91 1.80
C ILE A 87 -9.29 -0.93 2.19
N ALA A 88 -9.59 -0.63 3.45
CA ALA A 88 -10.95 -0.49 3.95
C ALA A 88 -11.17 0.91 4.54
N GLY A 89 -12.41 1.36 4.55
CA GLY A 89 -12.78 2.57 5.27
C GLY A 89 -12.60 2.38 6.78
N VAL A 90 -12.16 3.45 7.46
CA VAL A 90 -12.06 3.47 8.92
C VAL A 90 -13.47 3.51 9.50
N GLN A 91 -13.75 2.63 10.46
CA GLN A 91 -15.04 2.65 11.16
C GLN A 91 -15.15 3.91 12.02
N ILE A 92 -16.17 4.71 11.75
CA ILE A 92 -16.50 5.89 12.57
C ILE A 92 -17.38 5.43 13.73
N GLY A 93 -17.00 5.81 14.96
CA GLY A 93 -17.77 5.46 16.15
C GLY A 93 -19.20 5.99 16.06
N ASN A 94 -20.16 5.18 16.49
CA ASN A 94 -21.60 5.48 16.50
C ASN A 94 -22.24 5.70 15.11
N MET A 95 -21.55 5.39 14.00
CA MET A 95 -22.15 5.40 12.69
C MET A 95 -22.93 4.09 12.47
N ASP A 96 -24.20 4.20 12.09
CA ASP A 96 -25.02 3.05 11.77
C ASP A 96 -24.45 2.29 10.54
N LYS A 97 -24.47 0.97 10.59
CA LYS A 97 -23.96 0.09 9.53
C LYS A 97 -24.73 0.26 8.21
N SER A 98 -25.96 0.75 8.22
CA SER A 98 -26.76 1.04 7.03
C SER A 98 -26.10 2.06 6.11
N PHE A 99 -25.31 3.00 6.67
CA PHE A 99 -24.53 3.97 5.90
C PHE A 99 -23.27 3.39 5.25
N LEU A 100 -22.89 2.15 5.61
CA LEU A 100 -21.67 1.54 5.12
C LEU A 100 -21.96 0.63 3.91
N GLY A 101 -21.05 0.65 2.96
CA GLY A 101 -21.01 -0.25 1.82
C GLY A 101 -19.81 -1.19 1.88
N ARG A 102 -19.43 -1.72 0.73
CA ARG A 102 -18.29 -2.64 0.60
C ARG A 102 -17.01 -2.02 1.18
N GLY A 103 -16.28 -2.78 2.00
CA GLY A 103 -15.01 -2.35 2.60
C GLY A 103 -15.18 -1.27 3.67
N ASN A 104 -16.30 -1.24 4.41
CA ASN A 104 -16.63 -0.23 5.42
C ASN A 104 -16.62 1.22 4.89
N ARG A 105 -16.79 1.40 3.59
CA ARG A 105 -16.83 2.72 2.97
C ARG A 105 -18.21 3.34 3.12
N ILE A 106 -18.26 4.64 3.40
CA ILE A 106 -19.50 5.40 3.60
C ILE A 106 -20.20 5.58 2.26
N LYS A 107 -21.47 5.22 2.16
CA LYS A 107 -22.30 5.43 0.97
C LYS A 107 -22.59 6.90 0.74
N VAL A 108 -22.31 7.39 -0.46
CA VAL A 108 -22.54 8.78 -0.85
C VAL A 108 -23.27 8.85 -2.18
N ASP A 109 -23.98 9.97 -2.37
CA ASP A 109 -24.59 10.34 -3.65
C ASP A 109 -23.56 10.92 -4.63
N GLU A 110 -24.02 11.34 -5.81
CA GLU A 110 -23.20 11.94 -6.86
C GLU A 110 -22.55 13.29 -6.47
N TYR A 111 -22.93 13.88 -5.36
CA TYR A 111 -22.36 15.12 -4.82
C TYR A 111 -21.39 14.88 -3.67
N ASN A 112 -21.07 13.61 -3.39
CA ASN A 112 -20.31 13.16 -2.22
C ASN A 112 -21.01 13.40 -0.87
N ARG A 113 -22.32 13.61 -0.85
CA ARG A 113 -23.12 13.73 0.36
C ARG A 113 -23.44 12.33 0.89
N VAL A 114 -23.38 12.16 2.19
CA VAL A 114 -23.73 10.89 2.83
C VAL A 114 -25.21 10.62 2.66
N SER A 115 -25.58 9.45 2.18
CA SER A 115 -26.96 9.07 1.91
C SER A 115 -27.81 9.22 3.17
N GLY A 116 -28.87 10.05 3.08
CA GLY A 116 -29.77 10.31 4.22
C GLY A 116 -29.29 11.40 5.20
N MET A 117 -28.19 12.12 4.92
CA MET A 117 -27.70 13.23 5.73
C MET A 117 -27.49 14.49 4.85
N GLU A 118 -28.05 15.63 5.24
CA GLU A 118 -28.00 16.83 4.40
C GLU A 118 -26.66 17.56 4.41
N ASP A 119 -25.98 17.61 5.55
CA ASP A 119 -24.78 18.43 5.77
C ASP A 119 -23.51 17.60 5.97
N VAL A 120 -23.57 16.30 5.70
CA VAL A 120 -22.43 15.39 5.89
C VAL A 120 -21.93 14.91 4.53
N PHE A 121 -20.62 15.07 4.31
CA PHE A 121 -19.96 14.66 3.07
C PHE A 121 -18.81 13.71 3.38
N ALA A 122 -18.57 12.74 2.48
CA ALA A 122 -17.43 11.86 2.55
C ALA A 122 -16.75 11.78 1.18
N ILE A 123 -15.42 11.81 1.16
CA ILE A 123 -14.61 11.78 -0.05
C ILE A 123 -13.44 10.79 0.08
N GLY A 124 -12.82 10.45 -1.03
CA GLY A 124 -11.63 9.60 -1.09
C GLY A 124 -11.91 8.15 -0.72
N ASP A 125 -10.92 7.52 -0.12
CA ASP A 125 -10.95 6.10 0.19
C ASP A 125 -12.01 5.72 1.22
N GLN A 126 -12.46 6.69 2.00
CA GLN A 126 -13.49 6.53 3.03
C GLN A 126 -14.91 6.42 2.45
N CYS A 127 -15.16 6.87 1.21
CA CYS A 127 -16.50 6.84 0.62
C CYS A 127 -16.65 5.83 -0.52
N ILE A 128 -17.89 5.41 -0.77
CA ILE A 128 -18.30 4.64 -1.95
C ILE A 128 -19.49 5.32 -2.60
N MET A 129 -19.34 5.73 -3.84
CA MET A 129 -20.39 6.31 -4.66
C MET A 129 -20.99 5.21 -5.51
N SER A 130 -22.27 4.98 -5.36
CA SER A 130 -23.03 4.03 -6.18
C SER A 130 -23.78 4.80 -7.27
N GLY A 131 -23.92 4.18 -8.45
CA GLY A 131 -24.71 4.77 -9.55
C GLY A 131 -23.90 5.38 -10.69
N ASP A 132 -22.57 5.45 -10.58
CA ASP A 132 -21.73 5.76 -11.74
C ASP A 132 -21.71 4.55 -12.68
N LYS A 133 -22.10 4.75 -13.95
CA LYS A 133 -22.20 3.67 -14.95
C LYS A 133 -20.84 3.05 -15.27
N GLU A 134 -19.78 3.83 -15.26
CA GLU A 134 -18.41 3.35 -15.51
C GLU A 134 -17.81 2.66 -14.26
N TYR A 135 -18.30 3.01 -13.06
CA TYR A 135 -17.81 2.47 -11.80
C TYR A 135 -18.96 1.96 -10.92
N PRO A 136 -19.72 0.94 -11.35
CA PRO A 136 -20.92 0.46 -10.65
C PRO A 136 -20.63 -0.06 -9.24
N ASN A 137 -19.39 -0.51 -8.99
CA ASN A 137 -18.92 -0.99 -7.68
C ASN A 137 -18.21 0.11 -6.85
N GLY A 138 -18.36 1.38 -7.27
CA GLY A 138 -17.67 2.54 -6.69
C GLY A 138 -16.30 2.79 -7.33
N HIS A 139 -15.86 4.05 -7.24
CA HIS A 139 -14.57 4.46 -7.78
C HIS A 139 -13.40 3.76 -7.09
N PRO A 140 -12.28 3.57 -7.80
CA PRO A 140 -11.07 2.97 -7.21
C PRO A 140 -10.51 3.87 -6.10
N GLN A 141 -9.93 3.23 -5.08
CA GLN A 141 -9.28 3.93 -3.97
C GLN A 141 -7.90 4.42 -4.41
N LEU A 142 -7.89 5.56 -5.11
CA LEU A 142 -6.71 6.19 -5.69
C LEU A 142 -6.64 7.66 -5.32
N ALA A 143 -5.43 8.15 -5.10
CA ALA A 143 -5.19 9.57 -4.79
C ALA A 143 -5.83 10.52 -5.81
N GLN A 144 -5.83 10.17 -7.09
CA GLN A 144 -6.45 11.00 -8.14
C GLN A 144 -7.97 11.12 -7.99
N VAL A 145 -8.67 10.10 -7.51
CA VAL A 145 -10.11 10.16 -7.20
C VAL A 145 -10.33 11.11 -6.04
N SER A 146 -9.61 10.92 -4.94
CA SER A 146 -9.71 11.74 -3.73
C SER A 146 -9.45 13.23 -4.01
N ILE A 147 -8.43 13.54 -4.83
CA ILE A 147 -8.09 14.90 -5.23
C ILE A 147 -9.21 15.53 -6.07
N GLN A 148 -9.80 14.78 -7.01
CA GLN A 148 -10.88 15.28 -7.86
C GLN A 148 -12.15 15.51 -7.05
N GLN A 149 -12.52 14.59 -6.16
CA GLN A 149 -13.64 14.75 -5.24
C GLN A 149 -13.46 15.94 -4.32
N GLY A 150 -12.29 16.10 -3.68
CA GLY A 150 -12.00 17.23 -2.80
C GLY A 150 -12.09 18.60 -3.52
N LYS A 151 -11.56 18.68 -4.75
CA LYS A 151 -11.67 19.89 -5.58
C LYS A 151 -13.12 20.21 -5.94
N LEU A 152 -13.91 19.21 -6.29
CA LEU A 152 -15.32 19.41 -6.64
C LEU A 152 -16.14 19.77 -5.39
N LEU A 153 -15.95 19.06 -4.29
CA LEU A 153 -16.63 19.35 -3.03
C LEU A 153 -16.37 20.78 -2.56
N SER A 154 -15.12 21.27 -2.62
CA SER A 154 -14.79 22.67 -2.32
C SER A 154 -15.57 23.67 -3.19
N LYS A 155 -15.75 23.37 -4.49
CA LYS A 155 -16.56 24.20 -5.39
C LYS A 155 -18.04 24.11 -5.03
N ASN A 156 -18.54 22.91 -4.74
CA ASN A 156 -19.93 22.68 -4.40
C ASN A 156 -20.33 23.36 -3.09
N LEU A 157 -19.49 23.30 -2.06
CA LEU A 157 -19.73 24.02 -0.80
C LEU A 157 -19.82 25.55 -1.02
N ARG A 158 -18.93 26.13 -1.86
CA ARG A 158 -19.04 27.56 -2.23
C ARG A 158 -20.29 27.88 -3.02
N ARG A 159 -20.82 26.93 -3.81
CA ARG A 159 -22.09 27.09 -4.54
C ARG A 159 -23.27 27.07 -3.58
N LEU A 160 -23.28 26.11 -2.63
CA LEU A 160 -24.30 26.01 -1.59
C LEU A 160 -24.43 27.32 -0.76
N ILE A 161 -23.29 27.87 -0.30
CA ILE A 161 -23.24 29.12 0.44
C ILE A 161 -23.89 30.28 -0.38
N LYS A 162 -23.79 30.22 -1.72
CA LYS A 162 -24.36 31.21 -2.63
C LYS A 162 -25.78 30.85 -3.12
N GLY A 163 -26.45 29.87 -2.52
CA GLY A 163 -27.77 29.40 -2.92
C GLY A 163 -27.83 28.75 -4.32
N LYS A 164 -26.70 28.23 -4.83
CA LYS A 164 -26.64 27.61 -6.16
C LYS A 164 -26.61 26.09 -6.04
N SER A 165 -27.18 25.38 -7.03
CA SER A 165 -27.17 23.93 -7.12
C SER A 165 -25.74 23.37 -7.19
N MET A 166 -25.50 22.21 -6.59
CA MET A 166 -24.24 21.46 -6.72
C MET A 166 -24.05 20.87 -8.11
N THR A 167 -22.83 20.54 -8.45
CA THR A 167 -22.45 19.83 -9.67
C THR A 167 -22.11 18.38 -9.31
N PRO A 168 -22.63 17.37 -10.04
CA PRO A 168 -22.33 15.97 -9.77
C PRO A 168 -20.85 15.65 -10.05
N PHE A 169 -20.35 14.65 -9.35
CA PHE A 169 -18.99 14.14 -9.55
C PHE A 169 -18.95 13.21 -10.78
N SER A 170 -17.94 13.40 -11.60
CA SER A 170 -17.58 12.50 -12.67
C SER A 170 -16.08 12.28 -12.61
N TYR A 171 -15.67 11.03 -12.46
CA TYR A 171 -14.26 10.69 -12.35
C TYR A 171 -13.58 10.69 -13.72
N LYS A 172 -12.52 11.47 -13.83
CA LYS A 172 -11.64 11.44 -15.00
C LYS A 172 -10.41 10.61 -14.69
N ASN A 173 -10.30 9.44 -15.32
CA ASN A 173 -9.11 8.62 -15.21
C ASN A 173 -7.93 9.30 -15.91
N LEU A 174 -6.87 9.60 -15.15
CA LEU A 174 -5.66 10.27 -15.65
C LEU A 174 -4.56 9.26 -16.03
N GLY A 175 -4.86 7.97 -16.01
CA GLY A 175 -3.92 6.89 -16.22
C GLY A 175 -3.47 6.24 -14.92
N SER A 176 -2.70 5.18 -15.05
CA SER A 176 -2.16 4.38 -13.93
C SER A 176 -0.67 4.19 -14.08
N MET A 177 0.05 4.23 -12.96
CA MET A 177 1.48 4.00 -12.93
C MET A 177 1.86 3.17 -11.71
N ALA A 178 2.80 2.24 -11.89
CA ALA A 178 3.35 1.45 -10.80
C ALA A 178 4.88 1.33 -10.95
N THR A 179 5.62 1.70 -9.90
CA THR A 179 7.04 1.40 -9.81
C THR A 179 7.23 -0.02 -9.32
N VAL A 180 8.12 -0.74 -9.95
CA VAL A 180 8.45 -2.12 -9.59
C VAL A 180 9.80 -2.21 -8.91
N GLY A 181 10.64 -1.20 -9.11
CA GLY A 181 11.96 -1.07 -8.53
C GLY A 181 12.71 0.09 -9.16
N ARG A 182 13.97 0.26 -8.79
CA ARG A 182 14.81 1.32 -9.36
C ARG A 182 14.91 1.13 -10.88
N ASN A 183 14.68 2.22 -11.63
CA ASN A 183 14.70 2.24 -13.10
C ASN A 183 13.66 1.34 -13.76
N LYS A 184 12.67 0.82 -13.01
CA LYS A 184 11.66 -0.09 -13.52
C LYS A 184 10.28 0.35 -13.05
N ALA A 185 9.45 0.73 -14.01
CA ALA A 185 8.04 1.06 -13.80
C ALA A 185 7.22 0.64 -15.00
N VAL A 186 5.92 0.61 -14.82
CA VAL A 186 4.91 0.53 -15.89
C VAL A 186 3.98 1.71 -15.77
N ALA A 187 3.55 2.28 -16.88
CA ALA A 187 2.65 3.43 -16.92
C ALA A 187 1.71 3.32 -18.12
N GLU A 188 0.44 3.65 -17.89
CA GLU A 188 -0.61 3.66 -18.90
C GLU A 188 -1.37 4.97 -18.86
N PHE A 189 -1.48 5.63 -20.01
CA PHE A 189 -2.21 6.89 -20.19
C PHE A 189 -3.03 6.78 -21.47
N SER A 190 -4.35 6.64 -21.35
CA SER A 190 -5.19 6.43 -22.51
C SER A 190 -4.66 5.27 -23.39
N ASN A 191 -4.12 5.57 -24.56
CA ASN A 191 -3.59 4.58 -25.51
C ASN A 191 -2.05 4.42 -25.44
N ILE A 192 -1.37 5.16 -24.56
CA ILE A 192 0.08 5.11 -24.45
C ILE A 192 0.47 4.21 -23.28
N LYS A 193 1.30 3.21 -23.56
CA LYS A 193 1.88 2.33 -22.55
C LYS A 193 3.39 2.53 -22.55
N LEU A 194 3.93 2.87 -21.39
CA LEU A 194 5.35 3.05 -21.17
C LEU A 194 5.85 2.05 -20.15
N GLN A 195 7.12 1.64 -20.27
CA GLN A 195 7.73 0.67 -19.36
C GLN A 195 9.22 0.96 -19.14
N GLY A 196 9.77 0.39 -18.09
CA GLY A 196 11.19 0.50 -17.76
C GLY A 196 11.58 1.88 -17.26
N PHE A 197 12.75 2.35 -17.70
CA PHE A 197 13.35 3.61 -17.24
C PHE A 197 12.50 4.84 -17.57
N VAL A 198 11.96 4.91 -18.79
CA VAL A 198 11.11 6.05 -19.20
C VAL A 198 9.86 6.18 -18.35
N ALA A 199 9.18 5.06 -18.09
CA ALA A 199 8.03 5.04 -17.19
C ALA A 199 8.42 5.43 -15.76
N TRP A 200 9.60 5.01 -15.30
CA TRP A 200 10.11 5.33 -13.98
C TRP A 200 10.42 6.84 -13.83
N VAL A 201 11.10 7.46 -14.81
CA VAL A 201 11.33 8.91 -14.81
C VAL A 201 10.02 9.68 -14.84
N LEU A 202 9.08 9.26 -15.69
CA LEU A 202 7.77 9.89 -15.76
C LEU A 202 7.01 9.78 -14.41
N TRP A 203 7.11 8.64 -13.74
CA TRP A 203 6.57 8.46 -12.39
C TRP A 203 7.16 9.47 -11.40
N LEU A 204 8.50 9.66 -11.40
CA LEU A 204 9.16 10.66 -10.56
C LEU A 204 8.63 12.07 -10.82
N VAL A 205 8.53 12.46 -12.09
CA VAL A 205 8.05 13.81 -12.50
C VAL A 205 6.61 14.04 -12.05
N VAL A 206 5.71 13.08 -12.29
CA VAL A 206 4.30 13.20 -11.90
C VAL A 206 4.14 13.28 -10.38
N HIS A 207 4.89 12.46 -9.63
CA HIS A 207 4.83 12.47 -8.16
C HIS A 207 5.45 13.74 -7.57
N LEU A 208 6.58 14.20 -8.09
CA LEU A 208 7.19 15.45 -7.68
C LEU A 208 6.25 16.65 -7.92
N ARG A 209 5.55 16.67 -9.07
CA ARG A 209 4.56 17.70 -9.37
C ARG A 209 3.40 17.71 -8.35
N SER A 210 3.03 16.55 -7.84
CA SER A 210 1.90 16.37 -6.90
C SER A 210 2.21 16.85 -5.48
N ILE A 211 3.49 17.00 -5.12
CA ILE A 211 3.92 17.48 -3.81
C ILE A 211 3.53 18.95 -3.64
N LEU A 212 2.98 19.29 -2.47
CA LEU A 212 2.61 20.67 -2.15
C LEU A 212 3.84 21.47 -1.70
N GLY A 213 3.92 22.72 -2.21
CA GLY A 213 4.96 23.68 -1.85
C GLY A 213 6.27 23.49 -2.61
N VAL A 214 6.86 24.59 -3.08
CA VAL A 214 8.10 24.58 -3.86
C VAL A 214 9.27 24.06 -3.03
N ARG A 215 9.37 24.49 -1.77
CA ARG A 215 10.42 24.04 -0.84
C ARG A 215 10.44 22.50 -0.71
N ASN A 216 9.27 21.89 -0.50
CA ASN A 216 9.17 20.44 -0.36
C ASN A 216 9.56 19.71 -1.65
N LYS A 217 9.18 20.24 -2.82
CA LYS A 217 9.58 19.68 -4.12
C LYS A 217 11.10 19.66 -4.27
N VAL A 218 11.75 20.76 -3.95
CA VAL A 218 13.22 20.86 -4.06
C VAL A 218 13.91 19.89 -3.11
N ILE A 219 13.48 19.84 -1.83
CA ILE A 219 14.05 18.91 -0.85
C ILE A 219 13.89 17.46 -1.30
N VAL A 220 12.70 17.07 -1.74
CA VAL A 220 12.42 15.70 -2.20
C VAL A 220 13.24 15.37 -3.46
N LEU A 221 13.33 16.30 -4.42
CA LEU A 221 14.13 16.11 -5.62
C LEU A 221 15.62 15.90 -5.29
N LEU A 222 16.19 16.73 -4.42
CA LEU A 222 17.59 16.61 -3.99
C LEU A 222 17.83 15.29 -3.26
N ASN A 223 16.91 14.87 -2.37
CA ASN A 223 16.99 13.59 -1.70
C ASN A 223 16.91 12.41 -2.69
N TRP A 224 16.04 12.48 -3.70
CA TRP A 224 15.95 11.44 -4.72
C TRP A 224 17.23 11.34 -5.55
N ILE A 225 17.81 12.49 -5.96
CA ILE A 225 19.10 12.54 -6.67
C ILE A 225 20.20 11.93 -5.79
N TRP A 226 20.29 12.37 -4.54
CA TRP A 226 21.30 11.86 -3.60
C TRP A 226 21.19 10.35 -3.41
N ASN A 227 19.99 9.85 -3.11
CA ASN A 227 19.74 8.42 -2.91
C ASN A 227 19.95 7.59 -4.20
N TYR A 228 19.79 8.21 -5.36
CA TYR A 228 20.04 7.53 -6.62
C TYR A 228 21.54 7.24 -6.83
N PHE A 229 22.43 8.11 -6.40
CA PHE A 229 23.87 7.92 -6.56
C PHE A 229 24.52 7.20 -5.39
N ASN A 230 24.13 7.48 -4.16
CA ASN A 230 24.88 7.05 -2.98
C ASN A 230 24.33 5.79 -2.27
N TYR A 231 23.14 5.29 -2.61
CA TYR A 231 22.51 4.14 -1.95
C TYR A 231 22.38 4.23 -0.41
N ASN A 232 22.88 5.29 0.21
CA ASN A 232 22.85 5.49 1.65
C ASN A 232 21.50 6.03 2.07
N GLN A 233 20.79 5.29 2.90
CA GLN A 233 19.62 5.81 3.59
C GLN A 233 20.07 6.69 4.75
N SER A 234 19.83 8.00 4.64
CA SER A 234 20.24 8.99 5.64
C SER A 234 19.54 8.90 6.98
N LEU A 235 18.42 8.17 7.08
CA LEU A 235 17.62 8.03 8.29
C LEU A 235 17.21 6.58 8.49
N ARG A 236 17.82 5.93 9.49
CA ARG A 236 17.42 4.62 10.02
C ARG A 236 16.73 4.81 11.35
N MET A 237 15.51 5.34 11.32
CA MET A 237 14.72 5.45 12.55
C MET A 237 13.75 4.26 12.62
N ILE A 238 13.89 3.47 13.68
CA ILE A 238 12.95 2.41 14.01
C ILE A 238 11.98 2.98 15.02
N PHE A 239 10.73 3.18 14.62
CA PHE A 239 9.65 3.58 15.50
C PHE A 239 8.95 2.32 16.02
N TYR A 240 9.07 2.07 17.32
CA TYR A 240 8.23 1.06 17.95
C TYR A 240 6.96 1.73 18.48
N PRO A 241 5.76 1.35 18.01
CA PRO A 241 4.52 1.76 18.64
C PRO A 241 4.54 1.35 20.12
N LYS A 242 3.99 2.19 21.01
CA LYS A 242 4.00 1.95 22.46
C LYS A 242 3.53 0.53 22.84
N LYS A 243 2.48 0.02 22.15
CA LYS A 243 2.00 -1.35 22.32
C LYS A 243 3.00 -2.43 21.87
N ALA A 244 3.78 -2.19 20.81
CA ALA A 244 4.79 -3.13 20.38
C ALA A 244 5.96 -3.22 21.36
N LYS A 245 6.32 -2.11 22.01
CA LYS A 245 7.32 -2.11 23.07
C LYS A 245 6.88 -2.95 24.27
N GLU A 246 5.63 -2.83 24.69
CA GLU A 246 5.06 -3.64 25.78
C GLU A 246 5.03 -5.14 25.45
N VAL A 247 4.73 -5.49 24.19
CA VAL A 247 4.73 -6.88 23.72
C VAL A 247 6.17 -7.42 23.70
N ILE A 248 7.12 -6.69 23.15
CA ILE A 248 8.55 -7.09 23.13
C ILE A 248 9.11 -7.25 24.53
N GLU A 249 8.79 -6.34 25.45
CA GLU A 249 9.21 -6.44 26.83
C GLU A 249 8.59 -7.65 27.56
N ARG A 250 7.35 -7.99 27.23
CA ARG A 250 6.69 -9.19 27.76
C ARG A 250 7.33 -10.46 27.20
N GLU A 251 7.52 -10.56 25.91
CA GLU A 251 8.17 -11.71 25.25
C GLU A 251 9.62 -11.90 25.74
N ALA A 252 10.34 -10.80 25.95
CA ALA A 252 11.69 -10.86 26.53
C ALA A 252 11.69 -11.39 27.97
N ARG A 253 10.71 -10.98 28.80
CA ARG A 253 10.56 -11.50 30.18
C ARG A 253 10.18 -12.98 30.17
N GLU A 254 9.26 -13.40 29.33
CA GLU A 254 8.85 -14.80 29.16
C GLU A 254 10.03 -15.67 28.74
N ALA A 255 10.85 -15.19 27.79
CA ALA A 255 12.05 -15.90 27.34
C ALA A 255 13.11 -16.05 28.46
N VAL A 256 13.31 -15.03 29.27
CA VAL A 256 14.23 -15.09 30.43
C VAL A 256 13.71 -16.06 31.50
N THR A 257 12.41 -16.10 31.72
CA THR A 257 11.77 -17.01 32.69
C THR A 257 11.95 -18.48 32.23
N HIS A 258 11.71 -18.78 30.96
CA HIS A 258 11.93 -20.13 30.40
C HIS A 258 13.39 -20.56 30.46
N LEU A 259 14.34 -19.68 30.14
CA LEU A 259 15.77 -19.96 30.28
C LEU A 259 16.17 -20.25 31.72
N GLY A 260 15.59 -19.53 32.70
CA GLY A 260 15.81 -19.78 34.12
C GLY A 260 15.23 -21.11 34.60
N GLU A 261 14.07 -21.51 34.12
CA GLU A 261 13.45 -22.81 34.42
C GLU A 261 14.22 -24.00 33.80
N ASP A 262 14.80 -23.84 32.62
CA ASP A 262 15.60 -24.88 31.99
C ASP A 262 16.95 -25.06 32.68
N LEU A 263 17.61 -24.00 33.13
CA LEU A 263 18.82 -24.07 33.94
C LEU A 263 18.60 -24.75 35.30
N LEU A 264 17.47 -24.48 35.96
CA LEU A 264 17.10 -25.11 37.22
C LEU A 264 16.75 -26.59 37.07
N LYS A 265 16.32 -27.03 35.89
CA LYS A 265 16.09 -28.46 35.59
C LYS A 265 17.42 -29.23 35.35
N GLU A 266 18.41 -28.57 34.75
CA GLU A 266 19.73 -29.16 34.56
C GLU A 266 20.50 -29.31 35.88
N GLU A 267 20.40 -28.36 36.82
CA GLU A 267 21.02 -28.46 38.16
C GLU A 267 20.38 -29.53 39.07
N ASN A 268 19.14 -29.93 38.84
CA ASN A 268 18.48 -30.98 39.62
C ASN A 268 18.62 -32.40 39.03
N CYS A 269 19.38 -32.56 37.95
CA CYS A 269 19.67 -33.84 37.33
C CYS A 269 21.11 -34.38 37.61
N GLU A 270 21.90 -33.67 38.40
CA GLU A 270 23.17 -34.17 38.97
C GLU A 270 22.95 -34.62 40.43
#